data_3beebad21bf7dcf02164aa93ebe5a2bc
#
_entry.id   3beebad21bf7dcf02164aa93ebe5a2bc
#
_cell.length_a   1.000
_cell.length_b   1.000
_cell.length_c   1.000
_cell.angle_alpha   90.00
_cell.angle_beta   90.00
_cell.angle_gamma   90.00
#
_symmetry.space_group_name_H-M   'P 1'
#
loop_
_entity.id
_entity.type
_entity.pdbx_description
1 polymer ?
#
loop_
_entity_poly.entity_id
_entity_poly.type
_entity_poly.pdbx_seq_one_letter_code
_entity_poly.pdbx_strand_id
1 'polypeptide(L)'
;EIALWVSDKMPQLVKDLTRICRIPSVAVVPEDKKPPYGPECVRVLDEMLQIGKEYGLDTKNFDSCVGRIRYGDGEKSIGIWSHLDVVPVGGYWEHDPFEPVVEQGYMIARGCQDNKSSAVMALYVLLYMKEHKIKLPYSLDAYMGTSEEVGMFDIDYFVAHYQCPELSLVPDSGFPVCCGERGSFNGELTANDSVSERLISLSCDCGLYSVPNIAEAVVMDAPRIKELISSRKSSVTVEQMQTENGKRAWKLTAHGITAHGASPKAGSNALTILC
;
A
#
# COMPACT_ATOMS: atom_id res chain seq x y z
N GLU A 1 19.36 -26.01 8.98
CA GLU A 1 18.75 -25.72 10.29
C GLU A 1 17.70 -24.60 10.18
N ILE A 2 18.05 -23.38 9.71
CA ILE A 2 17.11 -22.26 9.53
C ILE A 2 15.93 -22.64 8.63
N ALA A 3 16.18 -23.25 7.46
CA ALA A 3 15.12 -23.61 6.52
C ALA A 3 14.10 -24.59 7.11
N LEU A 4 14.55 -25.54 7.92
CA LEU A 4 13.66 -26.49 8.61
C LEU A 4 12.82 -25.78 9.66
N TRP A 5 13.43 -24.88 10.44
CA TRP A 5 12.70 -24.08 11.43
C TRP A 5 11.65 -23.19 10.76
N VAL A 6 12.00 -22.50 9.66
CA VAL A 6 11.05 -21.69 8.88
C VAL A 6 9.90 -22.54 8.36
N SER A 7 10.19 -23.73 7.82
CA SER A 7 9.15 -24.66 7.33
C SER A 7 8.19 -25.08 8.44
N ASP A 8 8.70 -25.37 9.63
CA ASP A 8 7.89 -25.71 10.81
C ASP A 8 7.01 -24.55 11.28
N LYS A 9 7.55 -23.33 11.25
CA LYS A 9 6.84 -22.11 11.68
C LYS A 9 5.87 -21.54 10.63
N MET A 10 5.96 -21.96 9.38
CA MET A 10 5.17 -21.37 8.28
C MET A 10 3.65 -21.31 8.55
N PRO A 11 3.00 -22.36 9.10
CA PRO A 11 1.57 -22.30 9.39
C PRO A 11 1.22 -21.20 10.41
N GLN A 12 2.07 -20.97 11.41
CA GLN A 12 1.85 -19.96 12.41
C GLN A 12 2.15 -18.55 11.85
N LEU A 13 3.20 -18.41 11.04
CA LEU A 13 3.54 -17.17 10.33
C LEU A 13 2.37 -16.71 9.46
N VAL A 14 1.79 -17.61 8.66
CA VAL A 14 0.61 -17.31 7.82
C VAL A 14 -0.57 -16.89 8.68
N LYS A 15 -0.78 -17.51 9.83
CA LYS A 15 -1.83 -17.14 10.76
C LYS A 15 -1.64 -15.73 11.33
N ASP A 16 -0.42 -15.39 11.74
CA ASP A 16 -0.09 -14.07 12.28
C ASP A 16 -0.21 -12.98 11.20
N LEU A 17 0.27 -13.28 9.99
CA LEU A 17 0.09 -12.39 8.84
C LEU A 17 -1.40 -12.19 8.49
N THR A 18 -2.20 -13.26 8.56
CA THR A 18 -3.66 -13.18 8.38
C THR A 18 -4.31 -12.20 9.37
N ARG A 19 -3.90 -12.25 10.65
CA ARG A 19 -4.45 -11.35 11.70
C ARG A 19 -4.27 -9.89 11.33
N ILE A 20 -3.09 -9.48 10.90
CA ILE A 20 -2.81 -8.08 10.57
C ILE A 20 -3.31 -7.67 9.17
N CYS A 21 -3.38 -8.59 8.21
CA CYS A 21 -3.95 -8.30 6.88
C CYS A 21 -5.48 -8.09 6.90
N ARG A 22 -6.17 -8.64 7.88
CA ARG A 22 -7.61 -8.39 8.11
C ARG A 22 -7.94 -6.97 8.54
N ILE A 23 -6.94 -6.19 8.93
CA ILE A 23 -7.13 -4.82 9.36
C ILE A 23 -6.92 -3.88 8.15
N PRO A 24 -7.94 -3.12 7.73
CA PRO A 24 -7.88 -2.25 6.56
C PRO A 24 -7.14 -0.93 6.89
N SER A 25 -5.86 -1.03 7.18
CA SER A 25 -5.01 0.04 7.69
C SER A 25 -4.62 1.07 6.60
N VAL A 26 -5.61 1.63 5.92
CA VAL A 26 -5.39 2.76 5.02
C VAL A 26 -5.13 4.00 5.85
N ALA A 27 -3.95 4.60 5.68
CA ALA A 27 -3.55 5.76 6.46
C ALA A 27 -4.37 7.01 6.11
N VAL A 28 -4.70 7.76 7.16
CA VAL A 28 -5.37 9.07 7.05
C VAL A 28 -4.46 10.10 7.71
N VAL A 29 -3.91 11.00 6.91
CA VAL A 29 -2.99 12.03 7.39
C VAL A 29 -3.77 13.22 7.95
N PRO A 30 -3.59 13.58 9.24
CA PRO A 30 -4.16 14.80 9.82
C PRO A 30 -3.57 16.07 9.18
N GLU A 31 -4.27 17.20 9.28
CA GLU A 31 -3.81 18.49 8.72
C GLU A 31 -2.45 18.91 9.30
N ASP A 32 -2.19 18.65 10.58
CA ASP A 32 -0.93 18.96 11.25
C ASP A 32 0.16 17.89 11.03
N LYS A 33 -0.14 16.85 10.25
CA LYS A 33 0.75 15.73 9.91
C LYS A 33 1.30 14.96 11.12
N LYS A 34 0.65 15.05 12.27
CA LYS A 34 1.06 14.35 13.49
C LYS A 34 0.27 13.06 13.71
N PRO A 35 0.85 12.07 14.40
CA PRO A 35 0.13 10.83 14.72
C PRO A 35 -1.07 11.09 15.63
N PRO A 36 -2.04 10.17 15.65
CA PRO A 36 -2.10 8.93 14.88
C PRO A 36 -2.60 9.13 13.44
N TYR A 37 -2.23 8.22 12.54
CA TYR A 37 -2.60 8.27 11.11
C TYR A 37 -3.85 7.45 10.79
N GLY A 38 -4.85 7.58 11.62
CA GLY A 38 -6.15 6.94 11.47
C GLY A 38 -6.37 5.74 12.41
N PRO A 39 -7.64 5.42 12.70
CA PRO A 39 -7.98 4.40 13.70
C PRO A 39 -7.53 2.98 13.31
N GLU A 40 -7.58 2.64 12.03
CA GLU A 40 -7.16 1.32 11.57
C GLU A 40 -5.63 1.15 11.58
N CYS A 41 -4.88 2.24 11.42
CA CYS A 41 -3.42 2.25 11.61
C CYS A 41 -3.05 2.03 13.08
N VAL A 42 -3.77 2.65 13.99
CA VAL A 42 -3.60 2.38 15.44
C VAL A 42 -3.91 0.91 15.74
N ARG A 43 -5.03 0.40 15.22
CA ARG A 43 -5.48 -0.98 15.46
C ARG A 43 -4.48 -2.02 14.94
N VAL A 44 -3.94 -1.85 13.73
CA VAL A 44 -2.96 -2.80 13.17
C VAL A 44 -1.63 -2.75 13.93
N LEU A 45 -1.22 -1.56 14.39
CA LEU A 45 -0.04 -1.40 15.22
C LEU A 45 -0.18 -2.10 16.57
N ASP A 46 -1.31 -1.90 17.25
CA ASP A 46 -1.60 -2.55 18.52
C ASP A 46 -1.70 -4.06 18.37
N GLU A 47 -2.31 -4.57 17.30
CA GLU A 47 -2.38 -6.00 17.00
C GLU A 47 -0.99 -6.60 16.77
N MET A 48 -0.12 -5.93 16.00
CA MET A 48 1.24 -6.41 15.77
C MET A 48 2.07 -6.41 17.06
N LEU A 49 1.95 -5.38 17.89
CA LEU A 49 2.60 -5.34 19.21
C LEU A 49 2.04 -6.41 20.15
N GLN A 50 0.74 -6.71 20.07
CA GLN A 50 0.12 -7.78 20.83
C GLN A 50 0.68 -9.16 20.43
N ILE A 51 0.86 -9.42 19.15
CA ILE A 51 1.51 -10.65 18.65
C ILE A 51 2.92 -10.76 19.23
N GLY A 52 3.70 -9.67 19.23
CA GLY A 52 5.03 -9.65 19.86
C GLY A 52 5.01 -10.02 21.35
N LYS A 53 4.03 -9.50 22.10
CA LYS A 53 3.83 -9.83 23.52
C LYS A 53 3.45 -11.30 23.74
N GLU A 54 2.59 -11.86 22.89
CA GLU A 54 2.19 -13.28 22.95
C GLU A 54 3.39 -14.21 22.81
N TYR A 55 4.39 -13.81 22.01
CA TYR A 55 5.68 -14.49 21.91
C TYR A 55 6.67 -14.15 23.02
N GLY A 56 6.28 -13.31 23.98
CA GLY A 56 7.10 -12.93 25.12
C GLY A 56 8.32 -12.08 24.73
N LEU A 57 8.19 -11.22 23.72
CA LEU A 57 9.16 -10.21 23.33
C LEU A 57 8.83 -8.86 23.98
N ASP A 58 9.83 -8.00 24.17
CA ASP A 58 9.62 -6.62 24.62
C ASP A 58 8.99 -5.79 23.50
N THR A 59 7.94 -5.04 23.84
CA THR A 59 7.22 -4.22 22.86
C THR A 59 7.04 -2.80 23.34
N LYS A 60 7.10 -1.84 22.41
CA LYS A 60 6.88 -0.43 22.71
C LYS A 60 6.08 0.23 21.61
N ASN A 61 5.07 1.00 22.00
CA ASN A 61 4.32 1.90 21.13
C ASN A 61 4.87 3.32 21.29
N PHE A 62 5.24 3.97 20.20
CA PHE A 62 5.72 5.34 20.15
C PHE A 62 4.60 6.22 19.55
N ASP A 63 3.76 6.78 20.42
CA ASP A 63 2.69 7.73 20.10
C ASP A 63 1.72 7.27 18.98
N SER A 64 1.51 5.95 18.88
CA SER A 64 0.68 5.34 17.82
C SER A 64 1.14 5.68 16.40
N CYS A 65 2.41 6.01 16.22
CA CYS A 65 3.00 6.25 14.92
C CYS A 65 3.98 5.14 14.51
N VAL A 66 4.80 4.68 15.44
CA VAL A 66 5.75 3.58 15.22
C VAL A 66 5.67 2.58 16.38
N GLY A 67 5.68 1.30 16.08
CA GLY A 67 5.86 0.23 17.05
C GLY A 67 7.25 -0.36 17.00
N ARG A 68 7.70 -0.93 18.12
CA ARG A 68 8.94 -1.69 18.21
C ARG A 68 8.70 -3.01 18.94
N ILE A 69 9.25 -4.08 18.38
CA ILE A 69 9.40 -5.37 19.05
C ILE A 69 10.90 -5.65 19.15
N ARG A 70 11.39 -6.00 20.34
CA ARG A 70 12.83 -6.10 20.63
C ARG A 70 13.24 -7.50 21.10
N TYR A 71 14.40 -7.93 20.64
CA TYR A 71 15.17 -9.04 21.18
C TYR A 71 16.59 -8.60 21.57
N GLY A 72 17.04 -9.01 22.76
CA GLY A 72 18.33 -8.63 23.33
C GLY A 72 18.27 -7.37 24.17
N ASP A 73 19.34 -7.13 24.93
CA ASP A 73 19.48 -6.08 25.96
C ASP A 73 20.66 -5.15 25.70
N GLY A 74 21.28 -5.24 24.51
CA GLY A 74 22.39 -4.37 24.12
C GLY A 74 21.97 -2.90 24.05
N GLU A 75 22.87 -2.00 24.45
CA GLU A 75 22.65 -0.55 24.36
C GLU A 75 22.49 -0.07 22.93
N LYS A 76 23.29 -0.63 22.02
CA LYS A 76 23.18 -0.38 20.57
C LYS A 76 22.14 -1.27 19.95
N SER A 77 21.48 -0.79 18.91
CA SER A 77 20.46 -1.56 18.21
C SER A 77 20.64 -1.60 16.71
N ILE A 78 20.21 -2.71 16.12
CA ILE A 78 19.98 -2.84 14.68
C ILE A 78 18.47 -2.90 14.47
N GLY A 79 17.94 -1.99 13.65
CA GLY A 79 16.52 -1.92 13.32
C GLY A 79 16.20 -2.61 12.01
N ILE A 80 15.14 -3.41 11.99
CA ILE A 80 14.48 -3.91 10.77
C ILE A 80 13.17 -3.13 10.65
N TRP A 81 13.07 -2.28 9.64
CA TRP A 81 11.92 -1.37 9.45
C TRP A 81 10.95 -1.91 8.42
N SER A 82 9.69 -1.78 8.70
CA SER A 82 8.58 -2.12 7.82
C SER A 82 7.42 -1.15 8.08
N HIS A 83 6.38 -1.18 7.25
CA HIS A 83 5.16 -0.42 7.50
C HIS A 83 3.93 -1.32 7.55
N LEU A 84 2.91 -0.85 8.26
CA LEU A 84 1.64 -1.56 8.47
C LEU A 84 0.46 -0.89 7.77
N ASP A 85 0.63 0.36 7.34
CA ASP A 85 -0.35 1.01 6.49
C ASP A 85 -0.33 0.43 5.09
N VAL A 86 -1.41 0.66 4.37
CA VAL A 86 -1.61 0.14 3.01
C VAL A 86 -2.30 1.18 2.14
N VAL A 87 -2.03 1.14 0.84
CA VAL A 87 -2.77 1.95 -0.14
C VAL A 87 -4.26 1.56 -0.17
N PRO A 88 -5.16 2.46 -0.59
CA PRO A 88 -6.56 2.14 -0.85
C PRO A 88 -6.71 0.93 -1.77
N VAL A 89 -7.84 0.24 -1.62
CA VAL A 89 -8.08 -1.03 -2.35
C VAL A 89 -7.98 -0.86 -3.85
N GLY A 90 -8.69 0.06 -4.45
CA GLY A 90 -8.72 0.34 -5.88
C GLY A 90 -8.93 -0.88 -6.79
N GLY A 91 -9.48 -0.70 -7.97
CA GLY A 91 -9.59 -1.75 -8.99
C GLY A 91 -10.52 -2.92 -8.64
N TYR A 92 -10.39 -4.00 -9.42
CA TYR A 92 -11.13 -5.25 -9.24
C TYR A 92 -10.32 -6.24 -8.40
N TRP A 93 -10.99 -6.88 -7.44
CA TRP A 93 -10.46 -7.97 -6.64
C TRP A 93 -11.37 -9.19 -6.79
N GLU A 94 -10.77 -10.36 -6.96
CA GLU A 94 -11.51 -11.63 -7.03
C GLU A 94 -12.03 -12.06 -5.65
N HIS A 95 -11.25 -11.75 -4.60
CA HIS A 95 -11.58 -11.97 -3.19
C HIS A 95 -11.64 -10.63 -2.45
N ASP A 96 -12.28 -10.61 -1.29
CA ASP A 96 -12.21 -9.44 -0.40
C ASP A 96 -10.73 -9.15 -0.05
N PRO A 97 -10.22 -7.95 -0.34
CA PRO A 97 -8.81 -7.62 -0.13
C PRO A 97 -8.36 -7.68 1.33
N PHE A 98 -9.29 -7.64 2.29
CA PHE A 98 -9.01 -7.73 3.73
C PHE A 98 -9.46 -9.06 4.36
N GLU A 99 -9.89 -10.04 3.57
CA GLU A 99 -10.05 -11.43 3.98
C GLU A 99 -8.99 -12.31 3.29
N PRO A 100 -7.80 -12.48 3.90
CA PRO A 100 -6.69 -13.20 3.28
C PRO A 100 -7.03 -14.62 2.86
N VAL A 101 -6.72 -14.96 1.63
CA VAL A 101 -6.92 -16.30 1.06
C VAL A 101 -5.56 -16.92 0.74
N VAL A 102 -5.40 -18.21 1.03
CA VAL A 102 -4.20 -18.97 0.65
C VAL A 102 -4.58 -19.97 -0.43
N GLU A 103 -4.11 -19.73 -1.64
CA GLU A 103 -4.37 -20.56 -2.80
C GLU A 103 -3.08 -20.89 -3.55
N GLN A 104 -2.92 -22.15 -3.94
CA GLN A 104 -1.77 -22.64 -4.71
C GLN A 104 -0.40 -22.25 -4.13
N GLY A 105 -0.30 -22.09 -2.81
CA GLY A 105 0.92 -21.67 -2.13
C GLY A 105 1.16 -20.16 -2.07
N TYR A 106 0.23 -19.35 -2.53
CA TYR A 106 0.25 -17.89 -2.45
C TYR A 106 -0.78 -17.39 -1.44
N MET A 107 -0.42 -16.35 -0.70
CA MET A 107 -1.36 -15.59 0.10
C MET A 107 -1.80 -14.35 -0.67
N ILE A 108 -3.11 -14.15 -0.80
CA ILE A 108 -3.72 -13.06 -1.57
C ILE A 108 -4.48 -12.17 -0.59
N ALA A 109 -3.99 -10.95 -0.39
CA ALA A 109 -4.65 -9.90 0.39
C ALA A 109 -3.96 -8.55 0.14
N ARG A 110 -4.65 -7.43 0.44
CA ARG A 110 -4.01 -6.12 0.51
C ARG A 110 -3.00 -6.08 1.68
N GLY A 111 -1.76 -5.64 1.39
CA GLY A 111 -0.69 -5.53 2.39
C GLY A 111 0.05 -6.84 2.68
N CYS A 112 -0.37 -8.00 2.12
CA CYS A 112 0.32 -9.26 2.38
C CYS A 112 1.75 -9.31 1.80
N GLN A 113 2.06 -8.51 0.78
CA GLN A 113 3.40 -8.35 0.23
C GLN A 113 4.01 -7.01 0.66
N ASP A 114 3.28 -5.94 0.52
CA ASP A 114 3.66 -4.56 0.76
C ASP A 114 2.82 -3.99 1.91
N ASN A 115 3.33 -3.91 3.16
CA ASN A 115 4.63 -4.43 3.63
C ASN A 115 4.46 -5.26 4.91
N LYS A 116 3.21 -5.67 5.26
CA LYS A 116 2.87 -6.43 6.48
C LYS A 116 3.61 -7.76 6.59
N SER A 117 3.95 -8.40 5.46
CA SER A 117 4.76 -9.62 5.48
C SER A 117 6.16 -9.36 6.01
N SER A 118 6.78 -8.24 5.64
CA SER A 118 8.10 -7.86 6.16
C SER A 118 8.08 -7.63 7.66
N ALA A 119 6.99 -7.02 8.19
CA ALA A 119 6.80 -6.85 9.62
C ALA A 119 6.73 -8.20 10.37
N VAL A 120 5.93 -9.14 9.85
CA VAL A 120 5.85 -10.49 10.43
C VAL A 120 7.16 -11.25 10.26
N MET A 121 7.82 -11.17 9.11
CA MET A 121 9.12 -11.82 8.91
C MET A 121 10.18 -11.25 9.87
N ALA A 122 10.22 -9.93 10.10
CA ALA A 122 11.11 -9.33 11.09
C ALA A 122 10.84 -9.91 12.49
N LEU A 123 9.57 -10.02 12.91
CA LEU A 123 9.20 -10.68 14.16
C LEU A 123 9.75 -12.11 14.22
N TYR A 124 9.62 -12.89 13.14
CA TYR A 124 10.09 -14.28 13.12
C TYR A 124 11.62 -14.39 13.14
N VAL A 125 12.35 -13.39 12.66
CA VAL A 125 13.81 -13.30 12.90
C VAL A 125 14.10 -13.16 14.39
N LEU A 126 13.37 -12.30 15.11
CA LEU A 126 13.53 -12.15 16.56
C LEU A 126 13.16 -13.44 17.30
N LEU A 127 12.12 -14.14 16.87
CA LEU A 127 11.70 -15.42 17.44
C LEU A 127 12.76 -16.51 17.24
N TYR A 128 13.36 -16.60 16.06
CA TYR A 128 14.47 -17.51 15.79
C TYR A 128 15.61 -17.28 16.78
N MET A 129 16.03 -16.01 16.93
CA MET A 129 17.09 -15.64 17.88
C MET A 129 16.73 -16.03 19.31
N LYS A 130 15.49 -15.80 19.73
CA LYS A 130 14.98 -16.12 21.05
C LYS A 130 14.93 -17.63 21.32
N GLU A 131 14.32 -18.41 20.40
CA GLU A 131 14.19 -19.87 20.58
C GLU A 131 15.54 -20.59 20.60
N HIS A 132 16.50 -20.11 19.81
CA HIS A 132 17.85 -20.67 19.77
C HIS A 132 18.81 -20.02 20.80
N LYS A 133 18.31 -19.11 21.64
CA LYS A 133 19.08 -18.40 22.69
C LYS A 133 20.37 -17.77 22.16
N ILE A 134 20.29 -17.22 20.94
CA ILE A 134 21.43 -16.57 20.29
C ILE A 134 21.72 -15.25 20.99
N LYS A 135 22.89 -15.11 21.60
CA LYS A 135 23.33 -13.88 22.27
C LYS A 135 23.99 -12.95 21.25
N LEU A 136 23.51 -11.71 21.21
CA LEU A 136 24.06 -10.64 20.37
C LEU A 136 24.67 -9.57 21.28
N PRO A 137 25.75 -8.89 20.86
CA PRO A 137 26.32 -7.75 21.58
C PRO A 137 25.50 -6.46 21.44
N TYR A 138 24.39 -6.52 20.72
CA TYR A 138 23.44 -5.44 20.45
C TYR A 138 22.01 -6.00 20.53
N SER A 139 21.04 -5.11 20.65
CA SER A 139 19.63 -5.48 20.50
C SER A 139 19.23 -5.53 19.01
N LEU A 140 18.30 -6.42 18.68
CA LEU A 140 17.66 -6.48 17.38
C LEU A 140 16.22 -6.05 17.52
N ASP A 141 15.83 -5.05 16.76
CA ASP A 141 14.53 -4.39 16.85
C ASP A 141 13.76 -4.52 15.53
N ALA A 142 12.53 -4.99 15.56
CA ALA A 142 11.57 -4.83 14.48
C ALA A 142 10.78 -3.56 14.71
N TYR A 143 10.90 -2.59 13.81
CA TYR A 143 10.14 -1.35 13.80
C TYR A 143 9.04 -1.41 12.74
N MET A 144 7.86 -0.90 13.08
CA MET A 144 6.71 -0.85 12.19
C MET A 144 6.11 0.54 12.17
N GLY A 145 6.15 1.20 11.01
CA GLY A 145 5.53 2.49 10.74
C GLY A 145 4.05 2.37 10.35
N THR A 146 3.36 3.50 10.26
CA THR A 146 1.92 3.56 10.00
C THR A 146 1.50 4.65 9.00
N SER A 147 2.45 5.26 8.27
CA SER A 147 2.15 6.27 7.24
C SER A 147 3.16 6.31 6.09
N GLU A 148 3.77 5.18 5.74
CA GLU A 148 4.73 5.08 4.65
C GLU A 148 4.09 5.47 3.31
N GLU A 149 2.96 4.87 2.98
CA GLU A 149 2.22 5.00 1.72
C GLU A 149 1.66 6.41 1.45
N VAL A 150 1.69 7.27 2.46
CA VAL A 150 1.15 8.63 2.38
C VAL A 150 2.22 9.72 2.59
N GLY A 151 3.50 9.33 2.68
CA GLY A 151 4.63 10.26 2.70
C GLY A 151 5.53 10.20 3.93
N MET A 152 5.58 9.08 4.65
CA MET A 152 6.52 8.79 5.75
C MET A 152 6.46 9.78 6.92
N PHE A 153 5.30 10.37 7.21
CA PHE A 153 5.14 11.33 8.31
C PHE A 153 5.41 10.70 9.68
N ASP A 154 5.22 9.40 9.82
CA ASP A 154 5.57 8.60 11.00
C ASP A 154 7.09 8.58 11.25
N ILE A 155 7.88 8.42 10.18
CA ILE A 155 9.34 8.43 10.28
C ILE A 155 9.85 9.83 10.60
N ASP A 156 9.31 10.87 9.95
CA ASP A 156 9.65 12.26 10.26
C ASP A 156 9.36 12.58 11.73
N TYR A 157 8.19 12.15 12.22
CA TYR A 157 7.84 12.33 13.63
C TYR A 157 8.76 11.54 14.55
N PHE A 158 9.01 10.27 14.23
CA PHE A 158 9.85 9.39 15.07
C PHE A 158 11.28 9.93 15.20
N VAL A 159 11.92 10.33 14.09
CA VAL A 159 13.29 10.87 14.09
C VAL A 159 13.40 12.17 14.87
N ALA A 160 12.34 12.98 14.87
CA ALA A 160 12.31 14.23 15.61
C ALA A 160 12.17 14.04 17.14
N HIS A 161 11.60 12.92 17.61
CA HIS A 161 11.25 12.73 19.03
C HIS A 161 11.97 11.55 19.71
N TYR A 162 12.53 10.61 18.94
CA TYR A 162 13.09 9.37 19.47
C TYR A 162 14.45 9.05 18.85
N GLN A 163 15.19 8.21 19.54
CA GLN A 163 16.50 7.74 19.06
C GLN A 163 16.33 6.63 18.02
N CYS A 164 17.01 6.79 16.89
CA CYS A 164 17.10 5.77 15.85
C CYS A 164 18.11 4.68 16.20
N PRO A 165 17.98 3.47 15.65
CA PRO A 165 19.00 2.44 15.72
C PRO A 165 20.28 2.87 14.98
N GLU A 166 21.44 2.29 15.32
CA GLU A 166 22.73 2.57 14.66
C GLU A 166 22.77 2.09 13.22
N LEU A 167 22.05 1.04 12.91
CA LEU A 167 21.90 0.49 11.56
C LEU A 167 20.43 0.17 11.31
N SER A 168 19.94 0.53 10.14
CA SER A 168 18.59 0.25 9.68
C SER A 168 18.61 -0.62 8.44
N LEU A 169 17.82 -1.69 8.46
CA LEU A 169 17.50 -2.56 7.33
C LEU A 169 16.04 -2.31 6.96
N VAL A 170 15.76 -2.06 5.70
CA VAL A 170 14.41 -1.76 5.21
C VAL A 170 14.04 -2.79 4.13
N PRO A 171 13.37 -3.91 4.50
CA PRO A 171 12.97 -4.95 3.56
C PRO A 171 11.69 -4.55 2.80
N ASP A 172 11.76 -3.47 2.04
CA ASP A 172 10.65 -2.89 1.26
C ASP A 172 11.03 -2.69 -0.20
N SER A 173 11.94 -3.52 -0.68
CA SER A 173 12.49 -3.44 -2.03
C SER A 173 12.92 -4.82 -2.53
N GLY A 174 13.32 -4.87 -3.79
CA GLY A 174 13.85 -6.09 -4.40
C GLY A 174 15.18 -6.54 -3.79
N PHE A 175 15.36 -7.87 -3.69
CA PHE A 175 16.61 -8.49 -3.26
C PHE A 175 17.63 -8.46 -4.42
N PRO A 176 18.97 -8.34 -4.19
CA PRO A 176 19.62 -8.45 -2.87
C PRO A 176 19.71 -7.14 -2.08
N VAL A 177 19.97 -6.03 -2.69
CA VAL A 177 20.08 -4.70 -2.06
C VAL A 177 19.78 -3.63 -3.09
N CYS A 178 18.87 -2.73 -2.78
CA CYS A 178 18.65 -1.51 -3.54
C CYS A 178 19.71 -0.48 -3.13
N CYS A 179 20.58 -0.10 -4.03
CA CYS A 179 21.64 0.87 -3.78
C CYS A 179 21.41 2.22 -4.49
N GLY A 180 20.22 2.43 -5.01
CA GLY A 180 19.84 3.69 -5.67
C GLY A 180 18.34 3.72 -5.98
N GLU A 181 17.75 4.89 -5.84
CA GLU A 181 16.35 5.14 -6.13
C GLU A 181 16.18 6.23 -7.18
N ARG A 182 15.04 6.23 -7.86
CA ARG A 182 14.67 7.30 -8.78
C ARG A 182 14.01 8.42 -7.99
N GLY A 183 14.29 9.66 -8.39
CA GLY A 183 13.53 10.80 -7.90
C GLY A 183 12.07 10.71 -8.35
N SER A 184 11.16 11.23 -7.54
CA SER A 184 9.74 11.39 -7.89
C SER A 184 9.43 12.86 -8.20
N PHE A 185 8.49 13.08 -9.11
CA PHE A 185 7.93 14.39 -9.39
C PHE A 185 6.41 14.27 -9.39
N ASN A 186 5.77 15.02 -8.52
CA ASN A 186 4.31 15.15 -8.46
C ASN A 186 3.96 16.58 -8.91
N GLY A 187 3.03 16.69 -9.84
CA GLY A 187 2.59 17.97 -10.36
C GLY A 187 1.11 17.97 -10.69
N GLU A 188 0.49 19.12 -10.53
CA GLU A 188 -0.89 19.37 -10.95
C GLU A 188 -0.89 20.20 -12.22
N LEU A 189 -1.67 19.77 -13.21
CA LEU A 189 -1.93 20.51 -14.43
C LEU A 189 -3.33 21.10 -14.37
N THR A 190 -3.41 22.43 -14.37
CA THR A 190 -4.67 23.15 -14.35
C THR A 190 -4.85 23.88 -15.68
N ALA A 191 -6.02 23.70 -16.32
CA ALA A 191 -6.37 24.46 -17.51
C ALA A 191 -6.83 25.88 -17.12
N ASN A 192 -6.34 26.90 -17.83
CA ASN A 192 -6.76 28.30 -17.63
C ASN A 192 -8.05 28.62 -18.35
N ASP A 193 -8.42 27.82 -19.36
CA ASP A 193 -9.63 28.02 -20.15
C ASP A 193 -10.73 27.05 -19.75
N SER A 194 -12.00 27.43 -20.02
CA SER A 194 -13.12 26.52 -19.80
C SER A 194 -13.00 25.27 -20.66
N VAL A 195 -13.21 24.12 -20.05
CA VAL A 195 -13.36 22.85 -20.78
C VAL A 195 -14.52 22.98 -21.76
N SER A 196 -14.41 22.36 -22.92
CA SER A 196 -15.47 22.37 -23.94
C SER A 196 -16.85 22.10 -23.34
N GLU A 197 -17.86 22.90 -23.66
CA GLU A 197 -19.26 22.71 -23.25
C GLU A 197 -19.81 21.32 -23.61
N ARG A 198 -19.09 20.56 -24.43
CA ARG A 198 -19.45 19.19 -24.84
C ARG A 198 -18.97 18.12 -23.85
N LEU A 199 -17.95 18.40 -23.05
CA LEU A 199 -17.49 17.51 -22.00
C LEU A 199 -18.24 17.84 -20.71
N ILE A 200 -19.11 16.94 -20.26
CA ILE A 200 -19.90 17.12 -19.05
C ILE A 200 -19.09 16.69 -17.81
N SER A 201 -18.42 15.55 -17.92
CA SER A 201 -17.55 15.05 -16.84
C SER A 201 -16.43 14.20 -17.42
N LEU A 202 -15.31 14.18 -16.70
CA LEU A 202 -14.19 13.28 -16.93
C LEU A 202 -13.68 12.82 -15.56
N SER A 203 -13.56 11.53 -15.37
CA SER A 203 -13.06 10.95 -14.12
C SER A 203 -12.21 9.72 -14.39
N CYS A 204 -11.24 9.49 -13.55
CA CYS A 204 -10.57 8.19 -13.44
C CYS A 204 -10.33 7.90 -11.97
N ASP A 205 -10.51 6.66 -11.58
CA ASP A 205 -10.22 6.19 -10.23
C ASP A 205 -8.89 5.43 -10.25
N CYS A 206 -7.88 5.99 -9.62
CA CYS A 206 -6.60 5.32 -9.42
C CYS A 206 -5.91 5.81 -8.15
N GLY A 207 -5.14 4.93 -7.53
CA GLY A 207 -4.23 5.33 -6.45
C GLY A 207 -3.15 6.29 -6.95
N LEU A 208 -2.59 7.08 -6.04
CA LEU A 208 -1.65 8.18 -6.33
C LEU A 208 -0.44 7.73 -7.18
N TYR A 209 -0.02 6.48 -7.01
CA TYR A 209 1.14 5.89 -7.71
C TYR A 209 0.76 4.73 -8.65
N SER A 210 -0.46 4.74 -9.17
CA SER A 210 -0.97 3.68 -10.03
C SER A 210 -1.35 4.20 -11.41
N VAL A 211 -1.17 3.35 -12.42
CA VAL A 211 -1.72 3.57 -13.76
C VAL A 211 -3.22 3.26 -13.71
N PRO A 212 -4.13 4.20 -14.07
CA PRO A 212 -5.57 3.96 -14.00
C PRO A 212 -6.00 2.90 -15.03
N ASN A 213 -6.79 1.93 -14.56
CA ASN A 213 -7.38 0.88 -15.39
C ASN A 213 -8.81 1.17 -15.84
N ILE A 214 -9.47 2.16 -15.23
CA ILE A 214 -10.80 2.63 -15.63
C ILE A 214 -10.78 4.15 -15.71
N ALA A 215 -11.32 4.69 -16.80
CA ALA A 215 -11.60 6.11 -16.97
C ALA A 215 -12.96 6.31 -17.60
N GLU A 216 -13.71 7.29 -17.14
CA GLU A 216 -15.06 7.58 -17.62
C GLU A 216 -15.17 9.02 -18.09
N ALA A 217 -15.84 9.23 -19.19
CA ALA A 217 -16.24 10.55 -19.67
C ALA A 217 -17.72 10.58 -20.03
N VAL A 218 -18.38 11.68 -19.74
CA VAL A 218 -19.72 11.99 -20.24
C VAL A 218 -19.64 13.15 -21.21
N VAL A 219 -20.08 12.91 -22.44
CA VAL A 219 -20.00 13.91 -23.51
C VAL A 219 -21.38 14.15 -24.14
N MET A 220 -21.63 15.40 -24.51
CA MET A 220 -22.86 15.76 -25.24
C MET A 220 -22.91 15.11 -26.62
N ASP A 221 -24.10 14.74 -27.07
CA ASP A 221 -24.31 14.23 -28.44
C ASP A 221 -23.86 15.26 -29.49
N ALA A 222 -23.07 14.80 -30.45
CA ALA A 222 -22.56 15.62 -31.54
C ALA A 222 -22.43 14.77 -32.83
N PRO A 223 -22.53 15.39 -34.04
CA PRO A 223 -22.57 14.65 -35.28
C PRO A 223 -21.42 13.66 -35.51
N ARG A 224 -20.21 13.98 -35.05
CA ARG A 224 -19.01 13.14 -35.22
C ARG A 224 -18.76 12.15 -34.12
N ILE A 225 -19.52 12.22 -33.00
CA ILE A 225 -19.22 11.41 -31.83
C ILE A 225 -19.41 9.91 -32.11
N LYS A 226 -20.41 9.57 -32.93
CA LYS A 226 -20.67 8.16 -33.35
C LYS A 226 -19.54 7.58 -34.20
N GLU A 227 -18.89 8.37 -35.03
CA GLU A 227 -17.75 7.95 -35.85
C GLU A 227 -16.53 7.71 -35.00
N LEU A 228 -16.23 8.61 -34.06
CA LEU A 228 -15.14 8.49 -33.09
C LEU A 228 -15.30 7.26 -32.19
N ILE A 229 -16.52 7.04 -31.70
CA ILE A 229 -16.88 5.85 -30.92
C ILE A 229 -16.65 4.58 -31.72
N SER A 230 -17.06 4.57 -32.99
CA SER A 230 -16.96 3.41 -33.90
C SER A 230 -15.50 3.05 -34.20
N SER A 231 -14.59 4.00 -34.21
CA SER A 231 -13.16 3.78 -34.47
C SER A 231 -12.37 3.20 -33.26
N ARG A 232 -12.93 3.22 -32.06
CA ARG A 232 -12.23 2.82 -30.80
C ARG A 232 -12.87 1.63 -30.08
N LYS A 233 -13.62 0.79 -30.78
CA LYS A 233 -14.52 -0.25 -30.23
C LYS A 233 -13.90 -1.35 -29.35
N SER A 234 -12.59 -1.53 -29.27
CA SER A 234 -12.02 -2.69 -28.57
C SER A 234 -11.67 -2.42 -27.10
N SER A 235 -11.53 -1.17 -26.70
CA SER A 235 -11.10 -0.81 -25.33
C SER A 235 -12.03 0.21 -24.66
N VAL A 236 -13.11 0.63 -25.32
CA VAL A 236 -14.05 1.62 -24.82
C VAL A 236 -15.47 1.09 -24.93
N THR A 237 -16.19 1.01 -23.82
CA THR A 237 -17.63 0.78 -23.80
C THR A 237 -18.36 2.10 -23.91
N VAL A 238 -19.52 2.09 -24.57
CA VAL A 238 -20.28 3.29 -24.87
C VAL A 238 -21.74 3.08 -24.56
N GLU A 239 -22.30 3.94 -23.72
CA GLU A 239 -23.70 3.91 -23.34
C GLU A 239 -24.38 5.25 -23.69
N GLN A 240 -25.56 5.16 -24.26
CA GLN A 240 -26.37 6.37 -24.47
C GLN A 240 -27.11 6.73 -23.19
N MET A 241 -27.09 8.00 -22.83
CA MET A 241 -27.78 8.50 -21.66
C MET A 241 -28.50 9.84 -21.95
N GLN A 242 -29.28 10.31 -21.00
CA GLN A 242 -29.84 11.66 -21.00
C GLN A 242 -29.27 12.46 -19.82
N THR A 243 -28.97 13.72 -20.06
CA THR A 243 -28.61 14.65 -18.99
C THR A 243 -29.84 14.99 -18.13
N GLU A 244 -29.66 15.59 -17.00
CA GLU A 244 -30.74 16.10 -16.12
C GLU A 244 -31.73 17.01 -16.89
N ASN A 245 -31.25 17.73 -17.88
CA ASN A 245 -32.06 18.61 -18.76
C ASN A 245 -32.65 17.89 -19.98
N GLY A 246 -32.64 16.56 -20.01
CA GLY A 246 -33.24 15.73 -21.07
C GLY A 246 -32.46 15.76 -22.40
N LYS A 247 -31.27 16.36 -22.46
CA LYS A 247 -30.44 16.34 -23.68
C LYS A 247 -29.73 14.99 -23.81
N ARG A 248 -29.54 14.53 -25.05
CA ARG A 248 -28.81 13.30 -25.33
C ARG A 248 -27.33 13.45 -25.02
N ALA A 249 -26.77 12.48 -24.34
CA ALA A 249 -25.35 12.39 -24.02
C ALA A 249 -24.85 10.93 -24.16
N TRP A 250 -23.55 10.74 -24.11
CA TRP A 250 -22.89 9.47 -24.20
C TRP A 250 -21.94 9.31 -23.00
N LYS A 251 -22.06 8.19 -22.29
CA LYS A 251 -21.08 7.75 -21.31
C LYS A 251 -20.08 6.83 -22.02
N LEU A 252 -18.81 7.19 -21.93
CA LEU A 252 -17.68 6.46 -22.47
C LEU A 252 -16.90 5.89 -21.29
N THR A 253 -16.65 4.60 -21.25
CA THR A 253 -15.83 3.95 -20.22
C THR A 253 -14.67 3.24 -20.92
N ALA A 254 -13.46 3.71 -20.65
CA ALA A 254 -12.24 3.08 -21.14
C ALA A 254 -11.73 2.05 -20.14
N HIS A 255 -11.26 0.91 -20.64
CA HIS A 255 -10.69 -0.17 -19.87
C HIS A 255 -9.20 -0.32 -20.22
N GLY A 256 -8.36 -0.12 -19.25
CA GLY A 256 -6.91 -0.26 -19.32
C GLY A 256 -6.41 -1.43 -18.47
N ILE A 257 -5.14 -1.39 -18.13
CA ILE A 257 -4.47 -2.36 -17.25
C ILE A 257 -3.73 -1.57 -16.19
N THR A 258 -4.01 -1.87 -14.92
CA THR A 258 -3.31 -1.23 -13.82
C THR A 258 -1.84 -1.66 -13.77
N ALA A 259 -0.97 -0.77 -13.35
CA ALA A 259 0.43 -1.05 -13.05
C ALA A 259 0.94 -0.04 -12.01
N HIS A 260 2.03 -0.36 -11.36
CA HIS A 260 2.70 0.57 -10.46
C HIS A 260 3.26 1.77 -11.23
N GLY A 261 3.14 2.99 -10.69
CA GLY A 261 3.58 4.23 -11.34
C GLY A 261 5.08 4.26 -11.69
N ALA A 262 5.92 3.54 -10.94
CA ALA A 262 7.34 3.37 -11.25
C ALA A 262 7.61 2.47 -12.48
N SER A 263 6.62 1.67 -12.91
CA SER A 263 6.70 0.77 -14.07
C SER A 263 5.49 0.91 -14.99
N PRO A 264 5.18 2.12 -15.49
CA PRO A 264 3.93 2.41 -16.20
C PRO A 264 3.78 1.64 -17.51
N LYS A 265 4.89 1.18 -18.08
CA LYS A 265 4.89 0.36 -19.33
C LYS A 265 4.33 -1.05 -19.12
N ALA A 266 4.22 -1.52 -17.88
CA ALA A 266 3.56 -2.79 -17.57
C ALA A 266 2.02 -2.68 -17.58
N GLY A 267 1.49 -1.45 -17.59
CA GLY A 267 0.07 -1.15 -17.64
C GLY A 267 -0.38 -0.49 -18.94
N SER A 268 -1.69 -0.21 -19.01
CA SER A 268 -2.32 0.56 -20.08
C SER A 268 -3.24 1.61 -19.46
N ASN A 269 -2.87 2.88 -19.60
CA ASN A 269 -3.57 3.99 -18.94
C ASN A 269 -4.95 4.23 -19.61
N ALA A 270 -6.02 3.97 -18.87
CA ALA A 270 -7.40 4.12 -19.36
C ALA A 270 -7.73 5.56 -19.77
N LEU A 271 -7.18 6.58 -19.07
CA LEU A 271 -7.39 7.96 -19.43
C LEU A 271 -6.78 8.29 -20.80
N THR A 272 -5.58 7.76 -21.09
CA THR A 272 -4.95 7.91 -22.41
C THR A 272 -5.73 7.19 -23.52
N ILE A 273 -6.37 6.03 -23.19
CA ILE A 273 -7.24 5.32 -24.13
C ILE A 273 -8.49 6.15 -24.45
N LEU A 274 -9.01 6.88 -23.46
CA LEU A 274 -10.21 7.69 -23.59
C LEU A 274 -9.97 8.97 -24.41
N CYS A 275 -8.78 9.58 -24.28
CA CYS A 275 -8.36 10.78 -25.02
C CYS A 275 -7.87 10.45 -26.43
#